data_08ae1b5926e5455cd415539f4f00aa22
#
_entry.id   08ae1b5926e5455cd415539f4f00aa22
#
_cell.length_a   1.000
_cell.length_b   1.000
_cell.length_c   1.000
_cell.angle_alpha   90.00
_cell.angle_beta   90.00
_cell.angle_gamma   90.00
#
_symmetry.space_group_name_H-M   'P 1'
#
loop_
_entity.id
_entity.type
_entity.pdbx_description
1 polymer ?
#
loop_
_entity_poly.entity_id
_entity_poly.type
_entity_poly.pdbx_seq_one_letter_code
_entity_poly.pdbx_strand_id
1 'polypeptide(L)'
;MKMKKSLVALCLSAGLLASVPAVTFADVNFVPQNTTAAPSVPTAALQQLVWTPVDQSKPKTAQLATGGQPLNVPGISGPVLAFSVPANIGEIALTLTSEVNKQTSVFAPNVLILDQNLTPAAFFPSDYFPYQEPGVMSADRLEGVMRLTPALGQQKLYVLVFTTPQDLQKTTTLLDPAKAYAKGIGNAIPDIPDPIARHTTDGTVKLKVSTNTASSVLVGPLFGSSSNGPVTVGNTAAPATAYAAPA
;
A
#
# COMPACT_ATOMS: atom_id res chain seq x y z
N MET A 1 73.62 2.69 58.05
CA MET A 1 72.75 2.69 59.23
C MET A 1 71.44 3.44 58.91
N LYS A 2 70.33 2.80 59.15
CA LYS A 2 68.91 3.30 59.03
C LYS A 2 68.30 3.58 57.65
N MET A 3 67.57 2.60 57.20
CA MET A 3 66.55 2.64 56.19
C MET A 3 65.40 3.58 56.59
N LYS A 4 64.92 4.41 55.65
CA LYS A 4 63.60 5.01 55.75
C LYS A 4 62.77 4.54 54.58
N LYS A 5 61.74 3.77 54.96
CA LYS A 5 60.71 3.31 54.01
C LYS A 5 59.77 4.48 53.67
N SER A 6 59.66 4.86 52.39
CA SER A 6 58.61 5.73 51.93
C SER A 6 57.49 4.89 51.37
N LEU A 7 56.33 4.96 52.03
CA LEU A 7 55.06 4.45 51.53
C LEU A 7 54.54 5.38 50.41
N VAL A 8 54.43 4.84 49.24
CA VAL A 8 53.68 5.49 48.13
C VAL A 8 52.25 5.02 48.23
N ALA A 9 51.35 5.92 48.61
CA ALA A 9 49.93 5.69 48.62
C ALA A 9 49.41 5.77 47.16
N LEU A 10 48.94 4.65 46.62
CA LEU A 10 48.32 4.55 45.32
C LEU A 10 46.85 4.89 45.49
N CYS A 11 46.46 6.11 45.11
CA CYS A 11 45.04 6.48 45.01
C CYS A 11 44.42 5.83 43.79
N LEU A 12 43.67 4.74 43.98
CA LEU A 12 42.78 4.20 42.98
C LEU A 12 41.57 5.10 42.87
N SER A 13 41.52 5.98 41.88
CA SER A 13 40.30 6.67 41.47
C SER A 13 39.45 5.70 40.65
N ALA A 14 38.46 5.07 41.30
CA ALA A 14 37.42 4.32 40.62
C ALA A 14 36.54 5.30 39.87
N GLY A 15 36.83 5.51 38.58
CA GLY A 15 35.93 6.20 37.67
C GLY A 15 34.66 5.35 37.45
N LEU A 16 33.54 5.77 38.03
CA LEU A 16 32.24 5.27 37.66
C LEU A 16 31.96 5.70 36.20
N LEU A 17 32.23 4.82 35.25
CA LEU A 17 31.69 4.92 33.92
C LEU A 17 30.18 4.62 34.04
N ALA A 18 29.37 5.66 34.15
CA ALA A 18 27.93 5.57 33.93
C ALA A 18 27.73 5.12 32.50
N SER A 19 27.51 3.82 32.29
CA SER A 19 27.04 3.26 31.04
C SER A 19 25.60 3.77 30.84
N VAL A 20 25.49 4.83 30.07
CA VAL A 20 24.18 5.23 29.51
C VAL A 20 23.71 4.06 28.65
N PRO A 21 22.56 3.41 28.94
CA PRO A 21 22.07 2.40 28.04
C PRO A 21 21.82 3.11 26.70
N ALA A 22 22.59 2.76 25.68
CA ALA A 22 22.26 3.10 24.33
C ALA A 22 20.91 2.44 24.06
N VAL A 23 19.86 3.26 23.98
CA VAL A 23 18.57 2.81 23.47
C VAL A 23 18.84 2.49 22.00
N THR A 24 19.21 1.27 21.72
CA THR A 24 19.17 0.75 20.37
C THR A 24 17.71 0.71 20.00
N PHE A 25 17.26 1.73 19.29
CA PHE A 25 16.05 1.56 18.47
C PHE A 25 16.35 0.33 17.62
N ALA A 26 15.62 -0.74 17.85
CA ALA A 26 15.69 -1.89 16.97
C ALA A 26 15.48 -1.33 15.57
N ASP A 27 16.49 -1.50 14.72
CA ASP A 27 16.29 -1.29 13.29
C ASP A 27 15.09 -2.16 12.93
N VAL A 28 13.95 -1.52 12.73
CA VAL A 28 12.79 -2.19 12.17
C VAL A 28 13.23 -2.49 10.75
N ASN A 29 13.73 -3.71 10.55
CA ASN A 29 14.11 -4.20 9.25
C ASN A 29 12.86 -4.15 8.38
N PHE A 30 12.73 -3.08 7.62
CA PHE A 30 11.74 -2.94 6.57
C PHE A 30 12.06 -3.96 5.49
N VAL A 31 11.50 -5.14 5.62
CA VAL A 31 11.42 -6.05 4.49
C VAL A 31 10.23 -5.56 3.66
N PRO A 32 10.48 -5.00 2.47
CA PRO A 32 9.41 -4.60 1.59
C PRO A 32 8.49 -5.78 1.36
N GLN A 33 7.20 -5.62 1.66
CA GLN A 33 6.23 -6.73 1.57
C GLN A 33 5.99 -7.08 0.11
N ASN A 34 6.37 -8.30 -0.27
CA ASN A 34 6.16 -8.87 -1.61
C ASN A 34 6.75 -8.06 -2.80
N THR A 35 7.63 -7.11 -2.56
CA THR A 35 8.18 -6.26 -3.64
C THR A 35 9.02 -7.02 -4.65
N THR A 36 9.51 -8.21 -4.32
CA THR A 36 10.21 -9.09 -5.26
C THR A 36 9.30 -9.60 -6.39
N ALA A 37 7.99 -9.64 -6.18
CA ALA A 37 7.01 -10.01 -7.19
C ALA A 37 6.54 -8.81 -8.04
N ALA A 38 6.90 -7.59 -7.64
CA ALA A 38 6.55 -6.39 -8.37
C ALA A 38 7.44 -6.22 -9.62
N PRO A 39 6.90 -5.63 -10.70
CA PRO A 39 7.72 -5.17 -11.80
C PRO A 39 8.79 -4.18 -11.33
N SER A 40 10.01 -4.33 -11.87
CA SER A 40 11.09 -3.38 -11.58
C SER A 40 10.85 -2.08 -12.35
N VAL A 41 10.52 -1.00 -11.64
CA VAL A 41 10.29 0.31 -12.25
C VAL A 41 11.47 1.23 -11.93
N PRO A 42 12.18 1.72 -12.96
CA PRO A 42 13.28 2.66 -12.73
C PRO A 42 12.80 3.95 -12.06
N THR A 43 13.53 4.44 -11.06
CA THR A 43 13.19 5.68 -10.36
C THR A 43 13.05 6.88 -11.31
N ALA A 44 13.88 6.96 -12.35
CA ALA A 44 13.78 8.00 -13.37
C ALA A 44 12.42 7.99 -14.11
N ALA A 45 11.85 6.82 -14.36
CA ALA A 45 10.52 6.69 -14.95
C ALA A 45 9.41 7.11 -13.97
N LEU A 46 9.54 6.76 -12.70
CA LEU A 46 8.61 7.19 -11.65
C LEU A 46 8.62 8.71 -11.43
N GLN A 47 9.78 9.35 -11.56
CA GLN A 47 9.92 10.81 -11.45
C GLN A 47 9.23 11.58 -12.59
N GLN A 48 8.98 10.94 -13.72
CA GLN A 48 8.27 11.56 -14.85
C GLN A 48 6.76 11.50 -14.71
N LEU A 49 6.23 10.71 -13.78
CA LEU A 49 4.80 10.59 -13.55
C LEU A 49 4.25 11.81 -12.80
N VAL A 50 3.06 12.22 -13.19
CA VAL A 50 2.30 13.24 -12.45
C VAL A 50 1.51 12.56 -11.36
N TRP A 51 1.89 12.78 -10.11
CA TRP A 51 1.27 12.17 -8.94
C TRP A 51 0.05 12.97 -8.49
N THR A 52 -1.13 12.41 -8.66
CA THR A 52 -2.39 13.04 -8.23
C THR A 52 -2.55 12.92 -6.71
N PRO A 53 -2.66 14.02 -5.97
CA PRO A 53 -2.87 13.95 -4.53
C PRO A 53 -4.26 13.42 -4.19
N VAL A 54 -4.33 12.55 -3.19
CA VAL A 54 -5.57 12.01 -2.61
C VAL A 54 -5.47 12.11 -1.10
N ASP A 55 -6.46 12.71 -0.49
CA ASP A 55 -6.57 12.86 0.96
C ASP A 55 -7.79 12.10 1.51
N GLN A 56 -8.05 12.26 2.80
CA GLN A 56 -9.16 11.60 3.48
C GLN A 56 -10.53 12.27 3.21
N SER A 57 -10.55 13.46 2.63
CA SER A 57 -11.79 14.25 2.50
C SER A 57 -12.80 13.62 1.56
N LYS A 58 -12.31 13.05 0.48
CA LYS A 58 -13.15 12.38 -0.53
C LYS A 58 -12.37 11.34 -1.34
N PRO A 59 -13.04 10.28 -1.79
CA PRO A 59 -12.43 9.34 -2.73
C PRO A 59 -12.08 10.03 -4.05
N LYS A 60 -10.97 9.58 -4.66
CA LYS A 60 -10.56 10.01 -6.00
C LYS A 60 -10.94 8.94 -7.00
N THR A 61 -11.76 9.30 -7.98
CA THR A 61 -12.06 8.46 -9.12
C THR A 61 -11.21 8.88 -10.30
N ALA A 62 -10.64 7.92 -11.01
CA ALA A 62 -9.85 8.12 -12.22
C ALA A 62 -10.18 7.04 -13.25
N GLN A 63 -10.18 7.41 -14.52
CA GLN A 63 -10.33 6.50 -15.65
C GLN A 63 -8.98 6.34 -16.33
N LEU A 64 -8.59 5.11 -16.64
CA LEU A 64 -7.32 4.83 -17.30
C LEU A 64 -7.26 5.45 -18.71
N ALA A 65 -8.38 5.45 -19.44
CA ALA A 65 -8.45 6.04 -20.78
C ALA A 65 -8.14 7.54 -20.83
N THR A 66 -8.49 8.31 -19.78
CA THR A 66 -8.36 9.78 -19.77
C THR A 66 -7.36 10.31 -18.76
N GLY A 67 -7.13 9.57 -17.68
CA GLY A 67 -6.22 9.95 -16.59
C GLY A 67 -4.99 9.05 -16.48
N GLY A 68 -4.92 8.00 -17.28
CA GLY A 68 -3.78 7.10 -17.31
C GLY A 68 -2.57 7.72 -17.98
N GLN A 69 -1.38 7.41 -17.45
CA GLN A 69 -0.10 7.90 -17.94
C GLN A 69 0.69 6.74 -18.57
N PRO A 70 1.44 6.98 -19.65
CA PRO A 70 2.26 5.94 -20.24
C PRO A 70 3.43 5.58 -19.32
N LEU A 71 3.65 4.28 -19.12
CA LEU A 71 4.80 3.76 -18.39
C LEU A 71 5.29 2.48 -19.09
N ASN A 72 6.32 2.62 -19.92
CA ASN A 72 6.85 1.52 -20.71
C ASN A 72 7.93 0.76 -19.92
N VAL A 73 7.50 -0.18 -19.09
CA VAL A 73 8.38 -1.06 -18.30
C VAL A 73 7.95 -2.51 -18.46
N PRO A 74 8.90 -3.46 -18.51
CA PRO A 74 8.56 -4.88 -18.53
C PRO A 74 7.66 -5.26 -17.35
N GLY A 75 6.61 -6.03 -17.61
CA GLY A 75 5.66 -6.48 -16.59
C GLY A 75 4.48 -5.51 -16.33
N ILE A 76 4.45 -4.35 -16.99
CA ILE A 76 3.30 -3.43 -16.95
C ILE A 76 2.67 -3.37 -18.34
N SER A 77 1.34 -3.41 -18.38
CA SER A 77 0.56 -3.33 -19.62
C SER A 77 -0.38 -2.13 -19.61
N GLY A 78 -0.32 -1.34 -20.67
CA GLY A 78 -1.17 -0.17 -20.83
C GLY A 78 -0.79 1.01 -19.93
N PRO A 79 -1.69 1.98 -19.78
CA PRO A 79 -1.48 3.16 -18.95
C PRO A 79 -1.55 2.83 -17.46
N VAL A 80 -0.93 3.66 -16.64
CA VAL A 80 -0.91 3.55 -15.19
C VAL A 80 -1.59 4.75 -14.53
N LEU A 81 -2.11 4.57 -13.31
CA LEU A 81 -2.56 5.66 -12.47
C LEU A 81 -1.55 5.89 -11.36
N ALA A 82 -1.22 7.14 -11.11
CA ALA A 82 -0.24 7.56 -10.13
C ALA A 82 -0.87 8.51 -9.10
N PHE A 83 -0.94 8.06 -7.83
CA PHE A 83 -1.51 8.83 -6.74
C PHE A 83 -0.46 9.09 -5.66
N SER A 84 -0.59 10.20 -4.95
CA SER A 84 0.16 10.47 -3.73
C SER A 84 -0.79 10.65 -2.56
N VAL A 85 -0.45 10.04 -1.42
CA VAL A 85 -1.27 10.08 -0.21
C VAL A 85 -0.44 10.59 0.97
N PRO A 86 -1.02 11.32 1.94
CA PRO A 86 -0.31 11.74 3.13
C PRO A 86 0.10 10.53 3.97
N ALA A 87 1.29 10.56 4.56
CA ALA A 87 1.84 9.48 5.38
C ALA A 87 2.09 9.89 6.84
N ASN A 88 1.97 11.16 7.17
CA ASN A 88 2.18 11.70 8.52
C ASN A 88 0.92 11.72 9.39
N ILE A 89 -0.06 10.89 9.08
CA ILE A 89 -1.38 10.84 9.72
C ILE A 89 -1.62 9.55 10.51
N GLY A 90 -0.56 8.78 10.77
CA GLY A 90 -0.64 7.49 11.46
C GLY A 90 -0.93 6.32 10.51
N GLU A 91 -1.55 5.28 11.03
CA GLU A 91 -1.97 4.12 10.22
C GLU A 91 -3.04 4.54 9.21
N ILE A 92 -2.86 4.15 7.97
CA ILE A 92 -3.78 4.45 6.88
C ILE A 92 -4.34 3.17 6.25
N ALA A 93 -5.58 3.25 5.80
CA ALA A 93 -6.21 2.23 4.99
C ALA A 93 -6.55 2.83 3.62
N LEU A 94 -6.01 2.23 2.57
CA LEU A 94 -6.27 2.58 1.19
C LEU A 94 -7.25 1.55 0.61
N THR A 95 -8.48 1.97 0.36
CA THR A 95 -9.45 1.15 -0.37
C THR A 95 -9.34 1.46 -1.84
N LEU A 96 -8.96 0.45 -2.63
CA LEU A 96 -8.97 0.53 -4.08
C LEU A 96 -10.15 -0.27 -4.63
N THR A 97 -10.92 0.37 -5.48
CA THR A 97 -12.06 -0.22 -6.17
C THR A 97 -11.84 -0.09 -7.67
N SER A 98 -11.98 -1.18 -8.41
CA SER A 98 -12.03 -1.20 -9.87
C SER A 98 -13.41 -1.61 -10.32
N GLU A 99 -14.10 -0.71 -11.01
CA GLU A 99 -15.49 -0.91 -11.42
C GLU A 99 -15.59 -1.83 -12.64
N VAL A 100 -16.54 -2.76 -12.61
CA VAL A 100 -16.87 -3.60 -13.77
C VAL A 100 -17.62 -2.75 -14.82
N ASN A 101 -17.16 -2.80 -16.06
CA ASN A 101 -17.78 -2.08 -17.16
C ASN A 101 -18.77 -2.99 -17.90
N LYS A 102 -20.06 -2.64 -17.85
CA LYS A 102 -21.15 -3.30 -18.58
C LYS A 102 -21.14 -4.83 -18.48
N GLN A 103 -20.64 -5.37 -17.38
CA GLN A 103 -20.48 -6.81 -17.12
C GLN A 103 -19.63 -7.58 -18.16
N THR A 104 -18.85 -6.90 -18.94
CA THR A 104 -18.03 -7.50 -20.01
C THR A 104 -16.54 -7.33 -19.80
N SER A 105 -16.15 -6.30 -19.05
CA SER A 105 -14.73 -6.01 -18.80
C SER A 105 -14.48 -5.39 -17.43
N VAL A 106 -13.27 -5.58 -16.94
CA VAL A 106 -12.80 -4.98 -15.69
C VAL A 106 -11.29 -4.76 -15.77
N PHE A 107 -10.81 -3.69 -15.18
CA PHE A 107 -9.38 -3.48 -14.98
C PHE A 107 -8.94 -4.29 -13.75
N ALA A 108 -7.98 -5.20 -13.92
CA ALA A 108 -7.40 -5.98 -12.83
C ALA A 108 -6.21 -5.22 -12.24
N PRO A 109 -6.38 -4.54 -11.08
CA PRO A 109 -5.33 -3.69 -10.54
C PRO A 109 -4.24 -4.48 -9.85
N ASN A 110 -2.99 -4.10 -10.07
CA ASN A 110 -1.85 -4.35 -9.21
C ASN A 110 -1.44 -3.01 -8.61
N VAL A 111 -1.02 -3.00 -7.35
CA VAL A 111 -0.65 -1.76 -6.65
C VAL A 111 0.75 -1.89 -6.10
N LEU A 112 1.63 -0.98 -6.53
CA LEU A 112 2.95 -0.79 -5.94
C LEU A 112 2.93 0.47 -5.07
N ILE A 113 3.19 0.27 -3.78
CA ILE A 113 3.39 1.37 -2.83
C ILE A 113 4.86 1.73 -2.81
N LEU A 114 5.14 3.01 -2.94
CA LEU A 114 6.47 3.57 -2.87
C LEU A 114 6.56 4.54 -1.68
N ASP A 115 7.73 4.60 -1.07
CA ASP A 115 8.02 5.57 -0.03
C ASP A 115 8.21 7.01 -0.61
N GLN A 116 8.49 7.98 0.25
CA GLN A 116 8.70 9.38 -0.19
C GLN A 116 9.90 9.56 -1.13
N ASN A 117 10.80 8.58 -1.21
CA ASN A 117 11.98 8.58 -2.10
C ASN A 117 11.72 7.77 -3.39
N LEU A 118 10.47 7.36 -3.64
CA LEU A 118 10.07 6.49 -4.74
C LEU A 118 10.71 5.09 -4.68
N THR A 119 11.08 4.64 -3.49
CA THR A 119 11.58 3.29 -3.26
C THR A 119 10.41 2.32 -3.03
N PRO A 120 10.39 1.13 -3.67
CA PRO A 120 9.35 0.14 -3.42
C PRO A 120 9.24 -0.24 -1.94
N ALA A 121 8.03 -0.13 -1.39
CA ALA A 121 7.75 -0.38 0.03
C ALA A 121 6.78 -1.55 0.24
N ALA A 122 5.79 -1.72 -0.62
CA ALA A 122 4.88 -2.86 -0.60
C ALA A 122 4.29 -3.11 -1.99
N PHE A 123 3.93 -4.35 -2.28
CA PHE A 123 3.26 -4.72 -3.51
C PHE A 123 2.01 -5.55 -3.22
N PHE A 124 0.91 -5.19 -3.85
CA PHE A 124 -0.36 -5.88 -3.78
C PHE A 124 -0.76 -6.34 -5.18
N PRO A 125 -0.64 -7.65 -5.48
CA PRO A 125 -0.99 -8.20 -6.78
C PRO A 125 -2.50 -8.17 -7.02
N SER A 126 -2.93 -8.41 -8.25
CA SER A 126 -4.35 -8.38 -8.65
C SER A 126 -5.24 -9.30 -7.81
N ASP A 127 -4.71 -10.42 -7.35
CA ASP A 127 -5.44 -11.39 -6.50
C ASP A 127 -5.76 -10.82 -5.09
N TYR A 128 -5.15 -9.69 -4.72
CA TYR A 128 -5.48 -8.97 -3.49
C TYR A 128 -6.81 -8.18 -3.60
N PHE A 129 -7.33 -8.02 -4.80
CA PHE A 129 -8.55 -7.29 -5.11
C PHE A 129 -9.65 -8.24 -5.61
N PRO A 130 -10.24 -9.08 -4.74
CA PRO A 130 -11.24 -10.04 -5.14
C PRO A 130 -12.51 -9.35 -5.66
N TYR A 131 -13.27 -10.08 -6.47
CA TYR A 131 -14.57 -9.64 -6.92
C TYR A 131 -15.53 -9.47 -5.74
N GLN A 132 -16.25 -8.37 -5.74
CA GLN A 132 -17.33 -8.04 -4.82
C GLN A 132 -18.65 -7.98 -5.60
N GLU A 133 -19.60 -8.76 -5.15
CA GLU A 133 -20.95 -8.76 -5.72
C GLU A 133 -21.62 -7.39 -5.60
N PRO A 134 -22.57 -7.06 -6.49
CA PRO A 134 -23.33 -5.83 -6.39
C PRO A 134 -24.19 -5.85 -5.11
N GLY A 135 -24.29 -4.70 -4.47
CA GLY A 135 -25.14 -4.49 -3.32
C GLY A 135 -26.19 -3.41 -3.61
N VAL A 136 -26.96 -3.08 -2.58
CA VAL A 136 -28.02 -2.06 -2.70
C VAL A 136 -27.48 -0.71 -3.21
N MET A 137 -26.25 -0.35 -2.85
CA MET A 137 -25.62 0.94 -3.18
C MET A 137 -24.31 0.79 -3.95
N SER A 138 -23.98 -0.39 -4.42
CA SER A 138 -22.72 -0.66 -5.10
C SER A 138 -22.89 -1.60 -6.29
N ALA A 139 -22.20 -1.27 -7.39
CA ALA A 139 -22.10 -2.14 -8.57
C ALA A 139 -21.06 -3.25 -8.37
N ASP A 140 -21.01 -4.17 -9.33
CA ASP A 140 -19.96 -5.16 -9.47
C ASP A 140 -18.58 -4.50 -9.53
N ARG A 141 -17.61 -5.03 -8.79
CA ARG A 141 -16.28 -4.42 -8.69
C ARG A 141 -15.22 -5.41 -8.22
N LEU A 142 -13.97 -5.13 -8.50
CA LEU A 142 -12.84 -5.66 -7.76
C LEU A 142 -12.48 -4.68 -6.65
N GLU A 143 -12.28 -5.15 -5.41
CA GLU A 143 -12.00 -4.26 -4.30
C GLU A 143 -11.07 -4.90 -3.28
N GLY A 144 -10.12 -4.11 -2.78
CA GLY A 144 -9.23 -4.52 -1.71
C GLY A 144 -8.89 -3.35 -0.80
N VAL A 145 -8.60 -3.64 0.46
CA VAL A 145 -8.21 -2.65 1.48
C VAL A 145 -6.77 -2.90 1.89
N MET A 146 -5.88 -2.04 1.47
CA MET A 146 -4.47 -2.06 1.83
C MET A 146 -4.27 -1.28 3.13
N ARG A 147 -3.87 -1.97 4.20
CA ARG A 147 -3.57 -1.36 5.50
C ARG A 147 -2.08 -1.11 5.60
N LEU A 148 -1.70 0.13 5.82
CA LEU A 148 -0.31 0.58 5.81
C LEU A 148 -0.01 1.35 7.10
N THR A 149 1.14 1.04 7.70
CA THR A 149 1.71 1.84 8.77
C THR A 149 2.95 2.54 8.21
N PRO A 150 2.85 3.83 7.87
CA PRO A 150 4.01 4.57 7.38
C PRO A 150 5.12 4.61 8.43
N ALA A 151 6.37 4.47 8.00
CA ALA A 151 7.51 4.59 8.88
C ALA A 151 7.64 6.00 9.44
N LEU A 152 8.32 6.13 10.57
CA LEU A 152 8.59 7.44 11.18
C LEU A 152 9.33 8.34 10.18
N GLY A 153 8.88 9.59 10.06
CA GLY A 153 9.45 10.56 9.15
C GLY A 153 8.92 10.53 7.72
N GLN A 154 8.09 9.56 7.36
CA GLN A 154 7.41 9.54 6.08
C GLN A 154 6.33 10.63 6.06
N GLN A 155 6.42 11.54 5.09
CA GLN A 155 5.42 12.60 4.89
C GLN A 155 4.40 12.22 3.82
N LYS A 156 4.82 11.37 2.89
CA LYS A 156 4.05 10.99 1.71
C LYS A 156 4.38 9.57 1.29
N LEU A 157 3.36 8.86 0.83
CA LEU A 157 3.50 7.61 0.07
C LEU A 157 3.00 7.83 -1.33
N TYR A 158 3.54 7.05 -2.26
CA TYR A 158 3.08 7.03 -3.64
C TYR A 158 2.43 5.70 -3.95
N VAL A 159 1.34 5.73 -4.71
CA VAL A 159 0.51 4.59 -5.05
C VAL A 159 0.46 4.48 -6.57
N LEU A 160 1.17 3.50 -7.12
CA LEU A 160 1.19 3.21 -8.55
C LEU A 160 0.22 2.06 -8.84
N VAL A 161 -0.79 2.32 -9.66
CA VAL A 161 -1.82 1.34 -10.03
C VAL A 161 -1.66 0.98 -11.50
N PHE A 162 -1.53 -0.33 -11.79
CA PHE A 162 -1.28 -0.85 -13.13
C PHE A 162 -1.86 -2.25 -13.29
N THR A 163 -1.87 -2.78 -14.51
CA THR A 163 -2.15 -4.19 -14.77
C THR A 163 -0.94 -4.86 -15.45
N THR A 164 -0.91 -6.18 -15.43
CA THR A 164 0.19 -6.99 -15.99
C THR A 164 -0.25 -7.78 -17.22
N PRO A 165 0.67 -8.22 -18.10
CA PRO A 165 0.34 -9.09 -19.20
C PRO A 165 -0.33 -10.40 -18.74
N GLN A 166 0.06 -10.91 -17.59
CA GLN A 166 -0.51 -12.14 -17.00
C GLN A 166 -1.95 -11.93 -16.57
N ASP A 167 -2.26 -10.77 -15.97
CA ASP A 167 -3.63 -10.47 -15.55
C ASP A 167 -4.58 -10.27 -16.72
N LEU A 168 -4.09 -9.74 -17.85
CA LEU A 168 -4.88 -9.59 -19.07
C LEU A 168 -5.30 -10.92 -19.71
N GLN A 169 -4.68 -12.03 -19.33
CA GLN A 169 -5.07 -13.38 -19.77
C GLN A 169 -6.15 -14.01 -18.89
N LYS A 170 -6.45 -13.38 -17.74
CA LYS A 170 -7.46 -13.85 -16.78
C LYS A 170 -8.82 -13.21 -17.06
N THR A 171 -9.83 -13.77 -16.39
CA THR A 171 -11.20 -13.26 -16.41
C THR A 171 -11.77 -13.28 -15.00
N THR A 172 -12.84 -12.53 -14.80
CA THR A 172 -13.61 -12.55 -13.55
C THR A 172 -15.04 -12.99 -13.84
N THR A 173 -15.49 -14.04 -13.18
CA THR A 173 -16.90 -14.46 -13.21
C THR A 173 -17.69 -13.53 -12.29
N LEU A 174 -18.75 -12.94 -12.80
CA LEU A 174 -19.62 -12.02 -12.10
C LEU A 174 -20.88 -12.75 -11.63
N LEU A 175 -21.63 -12.14 -10.72
CA LEU A 175 -22.98 -12.62 -10.40
C LEU A 175 -23.96 -12.01 -11.42
N ASP A 176 -24.79 -12.87 -12.06
CA ASP A 176 -25.83 -12.39 -12.99
C ASP A 176 -26.81 -11.47 -12.24
N PRO A 177 -27.26 -10.35 -12.84
CA PRO A 177 -28.17 -9.41 -12.20
C PRO A 177 -29.48 -10.01 -11.73
N ALA A 178 -30.04 -10.99 -12.45
CA ALA A 178 -31.26 -11.66 -12.03
C ALA A 178 -31.03 -12.55 -10.81
N LYS A 179 -29.86 -13.19 -10.73
CA LYS A 179 -29.42 -13.93 -9.52
C LYS A 179 -29.21 -12.99 -8.35
N ALA A 180 -28.52 -11.85 -8.57
CA ALA A 180 -28.30 -10.84 -7.55
C ALA A 180 -29.62 -10.30 -6.99
N TYR A 181 -30.57 -10.01 -7.89
CA TYR A 181 -31.91 -9.57 -7.51
C TYR A 181 -32.65 -10.64 -6.71
N ALA A 182 -32.72 -11.89 -7.21
CA ALA A 182 -33.38 -12.99 -6.52
C ALA A 182 -32.80 -13.23 -5.13
N LYS A 183 -31.47 -13.20 -5.00
CA LYS A 183 -30.74 -13.28 -3.73
C LYS A 183 -31.12 -12.14 -2.77
N GLY A 184 -31.21 -10.91 -3.29
CA GLY A 184 -31.54 -9.72 -2.49
C GLY A 184 -32.95 -9.71 -1.92
N ILE A 185 -33.93 -10.32 -2.60
CA ILE A 185 -35.33 -10.42 -2.14
C ILE A 185 -35.71 -11.78 -1.55
N GLY A 186 -34.73 -12.69 -1.42
CA GLY A 186 -34.97 -14.02 -0.84
C GLY A 186 -35.75 -15.00 -1.74
N ASN A 187 -35.78 -14.76 -3.05
CA ASN A 187 -36.40 -15.67 -4.01
C ASN A 187 -35.46 -16.81 -4.44
N ALA A 188 -36.02 -17.83 -5.07
CA ALA A 188 -35.23 -18.88 -5.70
C ALA A 188 -34.30 -18.30 -6.74
N ILE A 189 -33.02 -18.70 -6.67
CA ILE A 189 -32.01 -18.22 -7.62
C ILE A 189 -32.20 -18.94 -8.96
N PRO A 190 -32.35 -18.20 -10.08
CA PRO A 190 -32.52 -18.81 -11.38
C PRO A 190 -31.25 -19.54 -11.84
N ASP A 191 -31.41 -20.66 -12.52
CA ASP A 191 -30.31 -21.42 -13.11
C ASP A 191 -29.98 -20.85 -14.51
N ILE A 192 -29.20 -19.75 -14.51
CA ILE A 192 -28.71 -19.06 -15.70
C ILE A 192 -27.20 -18.89 -15.59
N PRO A 193 -26.44 -18.84 -16.70
CA PRO A 193 -25.00 -18.64 -16.63
C PRO A 193 -24.62 -17.25 -16.11
N ASP A 194 -23.55 -17.21 -15.33
CA ASP A 194 -22.98 -15.98 -14.86
C ASP A 194 -22.14 -15.30 -15.95
N PRO A 195 -22.19 -13.96 -16.07
CA PRO A 195 -21.37 -13.21 -17.01
C PRO A 195 -19.87 -13.35 -16.68
N ILE A 196 -19.05 -13.30 -17.72
CA ILE A 196 -17.60 -13.35 -17.61
C ILE A 196 -17.02 -12.01 -18.09
N ALA A 197 -16.42 -11.26 -17.18
CA ALA A 197 -15.71 -10.03 -17.49
C ALA A 197 -14.26 -10.33 -17.88
N ARG A 198 -13.79 -9.81 -19.02
CA ARG A 198 -12.40 -9.88 -19.44
C ARG A 198 -11.60 -8.83 -18.70
N HIS A 199 -10.35 -9.15 -18.36
CA HIS A 199 -9.42 -8.16 -17.84
C HIS A 199 -8.89 -7.27 -18.97
N THR A 200 -8.86 -5.98 -18.74
CA THR A 200 -8.48 -4.96 -19.75
C THR A 200 -7.49 -3.97 -19.18
N THR A 201 -6.80 -3.24 -20.07
CA THR A 201 -5.91 -2.14 -19.71
C THR A 201 -6.65 -0.84 -19.43
N ASP A 202 -7.95 -0.79 -19.68
CA ASP A 202 -8.82 0.34 -19.41
C ASP A 202 -9.82 0.01 -18.30
N GLY A 203 -10.32 1.02 -17.63
CA GLY A 203 -11.30 0.89 -16.57
C GLY A 203 -11.39 2.13 -15.69
N THR A 204 -12.36 2.11 -14.78
CA THR A 204 -12.56 3.16 -13.77
C THR A 204 -12.06 2.64 -12.42
N VAL A 205 -11.14 3.37 -11.83
CA VAL A 205 -10.56 3.07 -10.53
C VAL A 205 -10.90 4.17 -9.54
N LYS A 206 -11.25 3.78 -8.32
CA LYS A 206 -11.54 4.69 -7.23
C LYS A 206 -10.60 4.37 -6.06
N LEU A 207 -9.88 5.39 -5.58
CA LEU A 207 -9.01 5.29 -4.41
C LEU A 207 -9.59 6.13 -3.27
N LYS A 208 -9.77 5.50 -2.11
CA LYS A 208 -10.20 6.15 -0.87
C LYS A 208 -9.11 5.99 0.17
N VAL A 209 -8.79 7.10 0.84
CA VAL A 209 -7.87 7.13 1.99
C VAL A 209 -8.69 7.26 3.26
N SER A 210 -8.41 6.43 4.25
CA SER A 210 -8.98 6.54 5.60
C SER A 210 -7.90 6.30 6.64
N THR A 211 -8.03 6.93 7.81
CA THR A 211 -7.17 6.65 8.96
C THR A 211 -7.84 5.65 9.88
N ASN A 212 -7.04 4.81 10.48
CA ASN A 212 -7.50 3.93 11.55
C ASN A 212 -7.50 4.74 12.86
N THR A 213 -8.49 5.61 13.04
CA THR A 213 -8.78 6.12 14.36
C THR A 213 -9.43 5.00 15.16
N ALA A 214 -9.04 4.86 16.43
CA ALA A 214 -9.36 3.73 17.32
C ALA A 214 -10.87 3.33 17.46
N SER A 215 -11.76 3.98 16.75
CA SER A 215 -13.18 3.63 16.65
C SER A 215 -13.52 2.60 15.57
N SER A 216 -12.56 2.11 14.80
CA SER A 216 -12.81 1.13 13.73
C SER A 216 -12.75 -0.34 14.19
N VAL A 217 -12.97 -0.58 15.48
CA VAL A 217 -13.08 -1.96 16.05
C VAL A 217 -14.25 -2.75 15.45
N LEU A 218 -15.12 -2.12 14.65
CA LEU A 218 -16.33 -2.76 14.10
C LEU A 218 -16.34 -2.92 12.57
N VAL A 219 -15.25 -2.66 11.87
CA VAL A 219 -15.18 -2.94 10.42
C VAL A 219 -14.10 -3.98 10.13
N GLY A 220 -14.25 -5.12 10.77
CA GLY A 220 -13.70 -6.36 10.21
C GLY A 220 -14.57 -6.76 9.01
N PRO A 221 -14.02 -7.48 8.01
CA PRO A 221 -14.85 -8.03 6.95
C PRO A 221 -15.90 -8.92 7.61
N LEU A 222 -17.16 -8.61 7.40
CA LEU A 222 -18.30 -9.34 7.98
C LEU A 222 -18.36 -10.79 7.51
N PHE A 223 -17.54 -11.19 6.56
CA PHE A 223 -17.41 -12.57 6.08
C PHE A 223 -15.98 -12.83 5.60
N GLY A 224 -15.19 -13.52 6.41
CA GLY A 224 -14.24 -14.54 6.00
C GLY A 224 -13.02 -14.20 5.13
N SER A 225 -12.63 -12.97 4.94
CA SER A 225 -11.30 -12.67 4.40
C SER A 225 -10.34 -12.42 5.57
N SER A 226 -9.31 -13.25 5.69
CA SER A 226 -8.21 -13.03 6.59
C SER A 226 -7.55 -11.70 6.20
N SER A 227 -7.89 -10.62 6.89
CA SER A 227 -7.14 -9.37 6.77
C SER A 227 -5.76 -9.62 7.37
N ASN A 228 -4.75 -9.74 6.53
CA ASN A 228 -3.38 -9.57 6.98
C ASN A 228 -3.31 -8.23 7.70
N GLY A 229 -2.66 -8.20 8.87
CA GLY A 229 -2.50 -6.97 9.64
C GLY A 229 -1.86 -5.84 8.82
N PRO A 230 -1.80 -4.62 9.35
CA PRO A 230 -1.21 -3.50 8.63
C PRO A 230 0.27 -3.76 8.34
N VAL A 231 0.67 -3.42 7.11
CA VAL A 231 2.04 -3.54 6.64
C VAL A 231 2.76 -2.23 6.92
N THR A 232 3.90 -2.28 7.60
CA THR A 232 4.74 -1.10 7.79
C THR A 232 5.49 -0.80 6.49
N VAL A 233 5.40 0.43 6.01
CA VAL A 233 5.93 0.85 4.70
C VAL A 233 6.81 2.09 4.79
N GLY A 234 7.83 2.14 3.95
CA GLY A 234 8.79 3.22 3.86
C GLY A 234 10.08 2.98 4.64
N ASN A 235 11.10 3.78 4.34
CA ASN A 235 12.39 3.71 5.01
C ASN A 235 12.45 4.74 6.15
N THR A 236 12.90 4.34 7.35
CA THR A 236 13.12 5.23 8.51
C THR A 236 14.39 6.06 8.41
N ALA A 237 15.31 5.75 7.47
CA ALA A 237 16.47 6.58 7.26
C ALA A 237 16.05 7.95 6.72
N ALA A 238 16.03 8.95 7.59
CA ALA A 238 16.01 10.33 7.15
C ALA A 238 17.24 10.56 6.25
N PRO A 239 17.12 11.30 5.13
CA PRO A 239 18.29 11.72 4.39
C PRO A 239 19.20 12.44 5.38
N ALA A 240 20.46 12.00 5.46
CA ALA A 240 21.45 12.67 6.27
C ALA A 240 21.63 14.08 5.70
N THR A 241 20.88 15.03 6.20
CA THR A 241 21.21 16.43 6.04
C THR A 241 22.49 16.64 6.80
N ALA A 242 23.59 16.68 6.07
CA ALA A 242 24.86 17.09 6.60
C ALA A 242 24.67 18.50 7.18
N TYR A 243 24.53 18.59 8.48
CA TYR A 243 24.69 19.84 9.20
C TYR A 243 26.17 20.22 9.07
N ALA A 244 26.45 21.11 8.14
CA ALA A 244 27.72 21.83 8.16
C ALA A 244 27.69 22.68 9.42
N ALA A 245 28.53 22.35 10.42
CA ALA A 245 28.77 23.20 11.55
C ALA A 245 29.33 24.54 11.05
N PRO A 246 28.84 25.68 11.56
CA PRO A 246 29.46 26.97 11.26
C PRO A 246 30.85 27.03 11.86
N ALA A 247 31.81 27.51 11.06
CA ALA A 247 33.20 27.76 11.46
C ALA A 247 33.31 28.90 12.48
#